data_a702b7c5a0cb185ae228ee2255d14a89
#
_entry.id   a702b7c5a0cb185ae228ee2255d14a89
#
_cell.length_a   1.000
_cell.length_b   1.000
_cell.length_c   1.000
_cell.angle_alpha   90.00
_cell.angle_beta   90.00
_cell.angle_gamma   90.00
#
_symmetry.space_group_name_H-M   'P 1'
#
loop_
_entity.id
_entity.type
_entity.pdbx_description
1 polymer ?
#
loop_
_entity_poly.entity_id
_entity_poly.type
_entity_poly.pdbx_seq_one_letter_code
_entity_poly.pdbx_strand_id
1 'polypeptide(L)'
;MRDPLLMLPTATDAVQWLRARVTGTLHTDSRQIQPGDGFIAWPGAATDGRAHVPDALARGAVACLVEREGVEPFGLAGEHLAALPGLKSATADIAAQWFGSPTQVLDVVAFTGTNGKTSSAWWLAGALSVQADAGGAGVLLKRELQAHAPCALVGTLGMGIAPHLETTGMTTPDPVRLQRAFRQFADAGVRTCAIEASSIGLAEHRLTGTRIRVAVLTNFTQDHLDYHGSMEAYWQAKAALFSWPGLQAAVLNIDDPPGAQLHSALSLAQQAQTTSRPH
;
A
#
# COMPACT_ATOMS: atom_id res chain seq x y z
N MET A 1 -0.14 -31.44 -26.11
CA MET A 1 0.04 -30.00 -26.38
C MET A 1 -0.14 -29.28 -25.06
N ARG A 2 0.79 -28.47 -24.58
CA ARG A 2 0.59 -27.71 -23.34
C ARG A 2 -0.39 -26.59 -23.65
N ASP A 3 -1.42 -26.40 -22.81
CA ASP A 3 -2.33 -25.27 -22.98
C ASP A 3 -1.56 -23.95 -22.94
N PRO A 4 -1.83 -23.03 -23.88
CA PRO A 4 -1.13 -21.75 -23.92
C PRO A 4 -1.43 -20.96 -22.64
N LEU A 5 -0.46 -20.14 -22.21
CA LEU A 5 -0.62 -19.24 -21.07
C LEU A 5 -1.77 -18.25 -21.33
N LEU A 6 -2.78 -18.24 -20.46
CA LEU A 6 -3.93 -17.35 -20.59
C LEU A 6 -3.49 -15.89 -20.42
N MET A 7 -3.87 -15.04 -21.37
CA MET A 7 -3.58 -13.59 -21.31
C MET A 7 -4.77 -12.83 -20.75
N LEU A 8 -4.54 -12.06 -19.69
CA LEU A 8 -5.54 -11.20 -19.06
C LEU A 8 -5.24 -9.74 -19.40
N PRO A 9 -6.23 -8.98 -19.92
CA PRO A 9 -5.97 -7.61 -20.39
C PRO A 9 -5.94 -6.57 -19.26
N THR A 10 -6.67 -6.80 -18.15
CA THR A 10 -6.83 -5.81 -17.08
C THR A 10 -6.70 -6.42 -15.67
N ALA A 11 -6.46 -5.57 -14.67
CA ALA A 11 -6.48 -5.97 -13.26
C ALA A 11 -7.84 -6.55 -12.85
N THR A 12 -8.95 -6.02 -13.38
CA THR A 12 -10.30 -6.51 -13.08
C THR A 12 -10.50 -7.93 -13.62
N ASP A 13 -10.04 -8.21 -14.85
CA ASP A 13 -10.08 -9.57 -15.39
C ASP A 13 -9.25 -10.54 -14.58
N ALA A 14 -8.07 -10.07 -14.10
CA ALA A 14 -7.22 -10.86 -13.22
C ALA A 14 -7.92 -11.20 -11.90
N VAL A 15 -8.62 -10.24 -11.28
CA VAL A 15 -9.41 -10.49 -10.06
C VAL A 15 -10.55 -11.49 -10.30
N GLN A 16 -11.27 -11.37 -11.41
CA GLN A 16 -12.34 -12.30 -11.76
C GLN A 16 -11.79 -13.71 -11.99
N TRP A 17 -10.68 -13.84 -12.71
CA TRP A 17 -10.01 -15.10 -12.97
C TRP A 17 -9.52 -15.77 -11.68
N LEU A 18 -8.92 -14.98 -10.77
CA LEU A 18 -8.49 -15.46 -9.45
C LEU A 18 -9.69 -15.91 -8.59
N ARG A 19 -10.76 -15.10 -8.52
CA ARG A 19 -11.95 -15.44 -7.72
C ARG A 19 -12.66 -16.71 -8.17
N ALA A 20 -12.57 -17.05 -9.44
CA ALA A 20 -13.16 -18.29 -9.98
C ALA A 20 -12.37 -19.55 -9.56
N ARG A 21 -11.16 -19.42 -9.00
CA ARG A 21 -10.25 -20.53 -8.73
C ARG A 21 -9.76 -20.59 -7.29
N VAL A 22 -9.43 -19.45 -6.71
CA VAL A 22 -8.83 -19.34 -5.37
C VAL A 22 -9.90 -19.43 -4.31
N THR A 23 -9.78 -20.41 -3.43
CA THR A 23 -10.68 -20.61 -2.27
C THR A 23 -10.05 -20.11 -0.97
N GLY A 24 -8.74 -19.93 -0.95
CA GLY A 24 -7.96 -19.38 0.14
C GLY A 24 -7.70 -17.87 -0.02
N THR A 25 -6.45 -17.49 -0.03
CA THR A 25 -6.02 -16.08 -0.12
C THR A 25 -4.92 -15.88 -1.18
N LEU A 26 -4.47 -14.63 -1.38
CA LEU A 26 -3.39 -14.31 -2.31
C LEU A 26 -2.07 -14.14 -1.57
N HIS A 27 -0.97 -14.52 -2.22
CA HIS A 27 0.40 -14.34 -1.75
C HIS A 27 1.34 -13.91 -2.87
N THR A 28 2.39 -13.19 -2.50
CA THR A 28 3.53 -12.84 -3.36
C THR A 28 4.80 -13.60 -2.96
N ASP A 29 4.75 -14.34 -1.85
CA ASP A 29 5.81 -15.21 -1.36
C ASP A 29 5.36 -16.68 -1.45
N SER A 30 5.99 -17.46 -2.33
CA SER A 30 5.64 -18.88 -2.56
C SER A 30 5.75 -19.74 -1.30
N ARG A 31 6.58 -19.35 -0.33
CA ARG A 31 6.77 -20.07 0.94
C ARG A 31 5.55 -20.02 1.85
N GLN A 32 4.65 -19.03 1.65
CA GLN A 32 3.44 -18.84 2.44
C GLN A 32 2.21 -19.56 1.85
N ILE A 33 2.34 -20.12 0.66
CA ILE A 33 1.24 -20.79 -0.04
C ILE A 33 0.73 -22.00 0.76
N GLN A 34 -0.58 -22.06 0.88
CA GLN A 34 -1.36 -23.18 1.38
C GLN A 34 -2.28 -23.71 0.26
N PRO A 35 -2.78 -24.96 0.35
CA PRO A 35 -3.73 -25.48 -0.61
C PRO A 35 -4.96 -24.58 -0.77
N GLY A 36 -5.26 -24.23 -2.02
CA GLY A 36 -6.37 -23.32 -2.36
C GLY A 36 -5.98 -21.85 -2.52
N ASP A 37 -4.74 -21.47 -2.24
CA ASP A 37 -4.26 -20.09 -2.38
C ASP A 37 -3.94 -19.73 -3.83
N GLY A 38 -3.88 -18.41 -4.08
CA GLY A 38 -3.36 -17.80 -5.31
C GLY A 38 -1.96 -17.21 -5.11
N PHE A 39 -1.11 -17.36 -6.13
CA PHE A 39 0.23 -16.81 -6.16
C PHE A 39 0.37 -15.73 -7.21
N ILE A 40 0.94 -14.57 -6.87
CA ILE A 40 1.20 -13.46 -7.80
C ILE A 40 2.71 -13.26 -7.91
N ALA A 41 3.25 -13.32 -9.14
CA ALA A 41 4.70 -13.38 -9.39
C ALA A 41 5.14 -12.43 -10.50
N TRP A 42 6.05 -11.52 -10.15
CA TRP A 42 6.70 -10.58 -11.07
C TRP A 42 8.22 -10.51 -10.81
N PRO A 43 9.02 -9.93 -11.73
CA PRO A 43 10.43 -9.65 -11.48
C PRO A 43 10.61 -8.68 -10.32
N GLY A 44 11.18 -9.15 -9.22
CA GLY A 44 11.56 -8.34 -8.06
C GLY A 44 13.01 -7.84 -8.16
N ALA A 45 13.42 -6.97 -7.23
CA ALA A 45 14.79 -6.44 -7.20
C ALA A 45 15.86 -7.50 -6.87
N ALA A 46 15.54 -8.47 -6.04
CA ALA A 46 16.49 -9.51 -5.59
C ALA A 46 16.31 -10.83 -6.35
N THR A 47 15.11 -11.16 -6.78
CA THR A 47 14.78 -12.41 -7.47
C THR A 47 13.57 -12.24 -8.36
N ASP A 48 13.47 -13.04 -9.39
CA ASP A 48 12.27 -13.11 -10.22
C ASP A 48 11.27 -14.09 -9.60
N GLY A 49 10.12 -13.56 -9.17
CA GLY A 49 9.05 -14.34 -8.55
C GLY A 49 8.52 -15.48 -9.43
N ARG A 50 8.63 -15.34 -10.76
CA ARG A 50 8.17 -16.35 -11.72
C ARG A 50 8.95 -17.67 -11.62
N ALA A 51 10.20 -17.62 -11.20
CA ALA A 51 11.00 -18.82 -10.92
C ALA A 51 10.41 -19.70 -9.81
N HIS A 52 9.58 -19.12 -8.93
CA HIS A 52 8.97 -19.82 -7.79
C HIS A 52 7.56 -20.35 -8.06
N VAL A 53 7.06 -20.21 -9.30
CA VAL A 53 5.74 -20.72 -9.69
C VAL A 53 5.63 -22.25 -9.52
N PRO A 54 6.65 -23.06 -9.92
CA PRO A 54 6.60 -24.50 -9.68
C PRO A 54 6.48 -24.86 -8.19
N ASP A 55 7.21 -24.14 -7.32
CA ASP A 55 7.15 -24.35 -5.87
C ASP A 55 5.78 -23.98 -5.31
N ALA A 56 5.19 -22.88 -5.78
CA ALA A 56 3.85 -22.45 -5.37
C ALA A 56 2.78 -23.51 -5.75
N LEU A 57 2.84 -24.01 -6.98
CA LEU A 57 1.95 -25.09 -7.44
C LEU A 57 2.14 -26.37 -6.62
N ALA A 58 3.38 -26.76 -6.34
CA ALA A 58 3.69 -27.93 -5.51
C ALA A 58 3.17 -27.80 -4.07
N ARG A 59 3.04 -26.57 -3.57
CA ARG A 59 2.43 -26.27 -2.24
C ARG A 59 0.92 -26.17 -2.27
N GLY A 60 0.28 -26.29 -3.45
CA GLY A 60 -1.17 -26.29 -3.60
C GLY A 60 -1.77 -24.96 -4.05
N ALA A 61 -0.98 -24.06 -4.64
CA ALA A 61 -1.55 -22.92 -5.33
C ALA A 61 -2.48 -23.38 -6.44
N VAL A 62 -3.69 -22.87 -6.47
CA VAL A 62 -4.71 -23.22 -7.47
C VAL A 62 -4.77 -22.22 -8.63
N ALA A 63 -4.10 -21.07 -8.48
CA ALA A 63 -3.98 -20.06 -9.51
C ALA A 63 -2.66 -19.30 -9.34
N CYS A 64 -1.87 -19.14 -10.42
CA CYS A 64 -0.67 -18.34 -10.44
C CYS A 64 -0.80 -17.26 -11.52
N LEU A 65 -0.78 -15.99 -11.10
CA LEU A 65 -0.79 -14.83 -11.98
C LEU A 65 0.65 -14.32 -12.13
N VAL A 66 1.15 -14.23 -13.37
CA VAL A 66 2.55 -13.90 -13.63
C VAL A 66 2.70 -12.65 -14.50
N GLU A 67 3.83 -11.94 -14.35
CA GLU A 67 4.19 -10.88 -15.28
C GLU A 67 4.37 -11.45 -16.69
N ARG A 68 3.72 -10.80 -17.66
CA ARG A 68 3.74 -11.21 -19.08
C ARG A 68 5.09 -10.98 -19.72
N GLU A 69 5.68 -9.83 -19.49
CA GLU A 69 6.92 -9.45 -20.15
C GLU A 69 8.08 -10.35 -19.73
N GLY A 70 8.74 -10.99 -20.72
CA GLY A 70 9.85 -11.90 -20.46
C GLY A 70 9.44 -13.19 -19.74
N VAL A 71 8.23 -13.72 -19.94
CA VAL A 71 7.75 -14.97 -19.30
C VAL A 71 8.23 -16.23 -20.02
N GLU A 72 8.60 -16.13 -21.30
CA GLU A 72 8.92 -17.25 -22.17
C GLU A 72 10.04 -18.18 -21.63
N PRO A 73 11.14 -17.66 -21.04
CA PRO A 73 12.21 -18.49 -20.50
C PRO A 73 11.79 -19.43 -19.37
N PHE A 74 10.69 -19.11 -18.67
CA PHE A 74 10.20 -19.92 -17.55
C PHE A 74 9.38 -21.13 -18.01
N GLY A 75 8.99 -21.21 -19.29
CA GLY A 75 8.23 -22.33 -19.84
C GLY A 75 6.89 -22.57 -19.14
N LEU A 76 6.29 -21.53 -18.55
CA LEU A 76 5.06 -21.59 -17.80
C LEU A 76 3.87 -21.82 -18.74
N ALA A 77 3.09 -22.88 -18.48
CA ALA A 77 1.89 -23.23 -19.25
C ALA A 77 0.96 -24.10 -18.41
N GLY A 78 -0.34 -24.01 -18.64
CA GLY A 78 -1.37 -24.81 -17.99
C GLY A 78 -2.55 -23.97 -17.48
N GLU A 79 -3.62 -24.65 -17.11
CA GLU A 79 -4.91 -24.05 -16.71
C GLU A 79 -4.87 -23.22 -15.41
N HIS A 80 -3.87 -23.47 -14.55
CA HIS A 80 -3.65 -22.75 -13.30
C HIS A 80 -2.85 -21.46 -13.49
N LEU A 81 -2.50 -21.13 -14.74
CA LEU A 81 -1.59 -20.01 -15.04
C LEU A 81 -2.26 -18.97 -15.92
N ALA A 82 -2.09 -17.71 -15.54
CA ALA A 82 -2.45 -16.57 -16.36
C ALA A 82 -1.36 -15.49 -16.30
N ALA A 83 -1.26 -14.68 -17.34
CA ALA A 83 -0.31 -13.56 -17.41
C ALA A 83 -1.03 -12.23 -17.59
N LEU A 84 -0.50 -11.21 -16.95
CA LEU A 84 -0.94 -9.82 -17.05
C LEU A 84 0.29 -8.93 -17.35
N PRO A 85 0.26 -8.07 -18.36
CA PRO A 85 1.33 -7.11 -18.59
C PRO A 85 1.30 -6.00 -17.52
N GLY A 86 2.47 -5.60 -17.02
CA GLY A 86 2.61 -4.60 -15.98
C GLY A 86 2.10 -5.07 -14.62
N LEU A 87 2.18 -6.37 -14.34
CA LEU A 87 1.64 -6.99 -13.13
C LEU A 87 2.16 -6.35 -11.85
N LYS A 88 3.45 -5.97 -11.81
CA LYS A 88 4.04 -5.34 -10.63
C LYS A 88 3.24 -4.10 -10.20
N SER A 89 2.95 -3.19 -11.11
CA SER A 89 2.19 -1.98 -10.84
C SER A 89 0.69 -2.25 -10.61
N ALA A 90 0.14 -3.30 -11.24
CA ALA A 90 -1.27 -3.68 -11.11
C ALA A 90 -1.58 -4.49 -9.84
N THR A 91 -0.56 -5.08 -9.19
CA THR A 91 -0.78 -6.00 -8.06
C THR A 91 -1.50 -5.34 -6.90
N ALA A 92 -1.22 -4.07 -6.61
CA ALA A 92 -1.88 -3.37 -5.51
C ALA A 92 -3.37 -3.15 -5.79
N ASP A 93 -3.74 -2.81 -7.03
CA ASP A 93 -5.14 -2.69 -7.44
C ASP A 93 -5.86 -4.05 -7.44
N ILE A 94 -5.17 -5.11 -7.90
CA ILE A 94 -5.69 -6.48 -7.82
C ILE A 94 -5.96 -6.86 -6.37
N ALA A 95 -5.00 -6.62 -5.47
CA ALA A 95 -5.14 -6.92 -4.05
C ALA A 95 -6.25 -6.08 -3.41
N ALA A 96 -6.34 -4.78 -3.71
CA ALA A 96 -7.41 -3.92 -3.20
C ALA A 96 -8.79 -4.46 -3.60
N GLN A 97 -8.99 -4.79 -4.88
CA GLN A 97 -10.26 -5.37 -5.37
C GLN A 97 -10.51 -6.75 -4.77
N TRP A 98 -9.49 -7.60 -4.64
CA TRP A 98 -9.62 -8.94 -4.04
C TRP A 98 -10.14 -8.87 -2.61
N PHE A 99 -9.55 -8.00 -1.80
CA PHE A 99 -9.93 -7.81 -0.40
C PHE A 99 -11.13 -6.85 -0.20
N GLY A 100 -11.85 -6.48 -1.26
CA GLY A 100 -13.07 -5.66 -1.18
C GLY A 100 -12.81 -4.19 -0.89
N SER A 101 -11.71 -3.64 -1.38
CA SER A 101 -11.35 -2.21 -1.25
C SER A 101 -11.46 -1.67 0.18
N PRO A 102 -10.75 -2.27 1.15
CA PRO A 102 -10.94 -2.02 2.59
C PRO A 102 -10.72 -0.56 2.98
N THR A 103 -9.90 0.19 2.25
CA THR A 103 -9.64 1.60 2.51
C THR A 103 -10.78 2.55 2.12
N GLN A 104 -11.90 2.04 1.61
CA GLN A 104 -13.13 2.83 1.47
C GLN A 104 -13.77 3.13 2.83
N VAL A 105 -13.53 2.29 3.83
CA VAL A 105 -14.08 2.41 5.19
C VAL A 105 -13.02 2.77 6.25
N LEU A 106 -11.75 2.82 5.87
CA LEU A 106 -10.63 3.22 6.72
C LEU A 106 -10.13 4.62 6.34
N ASP A 107 -9.91 5.47 7.32
CA ASP A 107 -9.21 6.74 7.16
C ASP A 107 -7.70 6.50 7.20
N VAL A 108 -7.06 6.42 6.04
CA VAL A 108 -5.61 6.19 5.97
C VAL A 108 -4.86 7.52 6.03
N VAL A 109 -3.96 7.64 7.02
CA VAL A 109 -3.01 8.75 7.18
C VAL A 109 -1.61 8.24 6.83
N ALA A 110 -1.05 8.73 5.74
CA ALA A 110 0.24 8.26 5.22
C ALA A 110 1.36 9.25 5.53
N PHE A 111 2.41 8.76 6.19
CA PHE A 111 3.58 9.53 6.59
C PHE A 111 4.75 9.27 5.63
N THR A 112 5.23 10.31 4.96
CA THR A 112 6.48 10.26 4.18
C THR A 112 7.49 11.27 4.71
N GLY A 113 8.72 11.15 4.25
CA GLY A 113 9.85 11.95 4.66
C GLY A 113 11.11 11.09 4.82
N THR A 114 12.26 11.71 5.10
CA THR A 114 13.49 10.96 5.36
C THR A 114 13.45 10.37 6.76
N ASN A 115 13.22 11.19 7.78
CA ASN A 115 13.21 10.82 9.19
C ASN A 115 11.84 11.09 9.82
N GLY A 116 11.56 10.46 10.97
CA GLY A 116 10.40 10.76 11.79
C GLY A 116 9.10 10.08 11.36
N LYS A 117 9.05 9.34 10.26
CA LYS A 117 7.84 8.60 9.82
C LYS A 117 7.31 7.67 10.90
N THR A 118 8.18 6.81 11.41
CA THR A 118 7.86 5.80 12.42
C THR A 118 7.33 6.45 13.70
N SER A 119 8.04 7.45 14.24
CA SER A 119 7.63 8.15 15.45
C SER A 119 6.30 8.85 15.27
N SER A 120 6.10 9.56 14.14
CA SER A 120 4.85 10.29 13.89
C SER A 120 3.66 9.35 13.70
N ALA A 121 3.84 8.24 12.95
CA ALA A 121 2.80 7.23 12.78
C ALA A 121 2.45 6.55 14.12
N TRP A 122 3.46 6.22 14.93
CA TRP A 122 3.28 5.64 16.26
C TRP A 122 2.54 6.57 17.20
N TRP A 123 2.93 7.85 17.25
CA TRP A 123 2.27 8.83 18.11
C TRP A 123 0.82 9.09 17.69
N LEU A 124 0.56 9.16 16.39
CA LEU A 124 -0.82 9.30 15.91
C LEU A 124 -1.65 8.06 16.31
N ALA A 125 -1.13 6.86 16.07
CA ALA A 125 -1.80 5.62 16.43
C ALA A 125 -2.08 5.56 17.93
N GLY A 126 -1.11 5.94 18.76
CA GLY A 126 -1.27 6.05 20.21
C GLY A 126 -2.31 7.07 20.62
N ALA A 127 -2.21 8.29 20.10
CA ALA A 127 -3.13 9.38 20.45
C ALA A 127 -4.60 9.07 20.11
N LEU A 128 -4.85 8.43 18.96
CA LEU A 128 -6.20 8.03 18.54
C LEU A 128 -6.70 6.76 19.24
N SER A 129 -5.80 5.93 19.80
CA SER A 129 -6.17 4.69 20.50
C SER A 129 -6.30 4.85 22.00
N VAL A 130 -5.89 5.98 22.58
CA VAL A 130 -6.09 6.26 24.01
C VAL A 130 -7.57 6.33 24.30
N GLN A 131 -8.08 5.34 25.01
CA GLN A 131 -9.44 5.37 25.52
C GLN A 131 -9.62 6.59 26.43
N ALA A 132 -10.79 7.19 26.40
CA ALA A 132 -11.14 8.47 27.00
C ALA A 132 -11.14 8.52 28.55
N ASP A 133 -10.46 7.60 29.21
CA ASP A 133 -10.33 7.54 30.69
C ASP A 133 -9.26 8.49 31.25
N ALA A 134 -8.43 9.10 30.40
CA ALA A 134 -7.50 10.13 30.83
C ALA A 134 -8.30 11.45 31.09
N GLY A 135 -8.63 11.70 32.33
CA GLY A 135 -9.30 12.92 32.78
C GLY A 135 -8.53 14.17 32.39
N GLY A 136 -9.09 15.01 31.53
CA GLY A 136 -8.50 16.31 31.19
C GLY A 136 -8.78 16.84 29.78
N ALA A 137 -9.08 16.05 28.79
CA ALA A 137 -9.50 16.54 27.47
C ALA A 137 -10.96 17.00 27.52
N GLY A 138 -11.30 18.15 26.92
CA GLY A 138 -12.69 18.62 26.83
C GLY A 138 -13.59 17.57 26.14
N VAL A 139 -14.86 17.53 26.53
CA VAL A 139 -15.86 16.54 26.07
C VAL A 139 -15.97 16.48 24.55
N LEU A 140 -15.82 17.58 23.84
CA LEU A 140 -15.87 17.66 22.37
C LEU A 140 -14.67 16.96 21.74
N LEU A 141 -13.45 17.25 22.23
CA LEU A 141 -12.23 16.62 21.72
C LEU A 141 -12.23 15.10 21.95
N LYS A 142 -12.73 14.64 23.10
CA LYS A 142 -12.90 13.20 23.39
C LYS A 142 -13.83 12.53 22.37
N ARG A 143 -14.97 13.14 22.05
CA ARG A 143 -15.94 12.60 21.10
C ARG A 143 -15.36 12.50 19.69
N GLU A 144 -14.61 13.51 19.25
CA GLU A 144 -13.94 13.49 17.94
C GLU A 144 -12.84 12.43 17.86
N LEU A 145 -11.99 12.33 18.88
CA LEU A 145 -10.95 11.29 18.93
C LEU A 145 -11.54 9.87 18.94
N GLN A 146 -12.63 9.64 19.67
CA GLN A 146 -13.33 8.36 19.71
C GLN A 146 -13.92 7.96 18.34
N ALA A 147 -14.32 8.91 17.51
CA ALA A 147 -14.82 8.62 16.17
C ALA A 147 -13.76 8.02 15.25
N HIS A 148 -12.47 8.22 15.55
CA HIS A 148 -11.33 7.72 14.79
C HIS A 148 -10.60 6.55 15.46
N ALA A 149 -11.02 6.12 16.64
CA ALA A 149 -10.47 4.98 17.38
C ALA A 149 -11.16 3.66 17.00
N PRO A 150 -10.46 2.52 17.13
CA PRO A 150 -9.03 2.39 17.32
C PRO A 150 -8.25 2.72 16.06
N CYS A 151 -6.94 3.03 16.19
CA CYS A 151 -6.04 3.31 15.08
C CYS A 151 -5.04 2.17 14.92
N ALA A 152 -4.98 1.62 13.70
CA ALA A 152 -3.95 0.66 13.33
C ALA A 152 -2.66 1.35 12.91
N LEU A 153 -1.55 0.62 12.99
CA LEU A 153 -0.22 1.03 12.53
C LEU A 153 0.28 0.10 11.44
N VAL A 154 0.90 0.66 10.40
CA VAL A 154 1.67 -0.08 9.39
C VAL A 154 3.00 0.63 9.19
N GLY A 155 4.10 -0.02 9.51
CA GLY A 155 5.42 0.62 9.37
C GLY A 155 6.57 -0.27 9.82
N THR A 156 7.69 0.37 10.09
CA THR A 156 8.95 -0.28 10.49
C THR A 156 8.81 -1.11 11.77
N LEU A 157 7.98 -0.65 12.72
CA LEU A 157 7.72 -1.39 13.96
C LEU A 157 6.85 -2.64 13.75
N GLY A 158 6.18 -2.73 12.63
CA GLY A 158 5.27 -3.82 12.32
C GLY A 158 3.91 -3.31 11.85
N MET A 159 2.93 -4.21 11.86
CA MET A 159 1.59 -3.99 11.34
C MET A 159 0.57 -4.56 12.33
N GLY A 160 -0.40 -3.76 12.76
CA GLY A 160 -1.41 -4.18 13.74
C GLY A 160 -2.00 -3.03 14.54
N ILE A 161 -2.67 -3.36 15.64
CA ILE A 161 -3.16 -2.42 16.65
C ILE A 161 -2.26 -2.54 17.88
N ALA A 162 -1.64 -1.42 18.30
CA ALA A 162 -0.74 -1.46 19.46
C ALA A 162 -1.48 -1.97 20.71
N PRO A 163 -0.84 -2.79 21.58
CA PRO A 163 0.57 -3.18 21.53
C PRO A 163 0.88 -4.38 20.61
N HIS A 164 -0.11 -4.98 19.95
CA HIS A 164 0.02 -6.20 19.16
C HIS A 164 0.40 -5.87 17.71
N LEU A 165 1.70 -5.87 17.41
CA LEU A 165 2.22 -5.64 16.07
C LEU A 165 2.94 -6.88 15.55
N GLU A 166 2.65 -7.28 14.33
CA GLU A 166 3.38 -8.30 13.59
C GLU A 166 4.51 -7.66 12.79
N THR A 167 5.73 -8.16 12.93
CA THR A 167 6.88 -7.69 12.16
C THR A 167 6.71 -8.00 10.67
N THR A 168 6.90 -7.02 9.81
CA THR A 168 6.78 -7.18 8.35
C THR A 168 8.12 -7.33 7.65
N GLY A 169 9.21 -6.90 8.30
CA GLY A 169 10.54 -6.80 7.69
C GLY A 169 10.70 -5.63 6.70
N MET A 170 9.64 -4.85 6.49
CA MET A 170 9.62 -3.71 5.57
C MET A 170 8.84 -2.54 6.16
N THR A 171 9.31 -1.32 5.91
CA THR A 171 8.60 -0.10 6.33
C THR A 171 7.23 0.01 5.63
N THR A 172 7.17 -0.29 4.34
CA THR A 172 5.92 -0.39 3.58
C THR A 172 5.85 -1.82 3.03
N PRO A 173 4.92 -2.66 3.51
CA PRO A 173 4.78 -4.05 3.08
C PRO A 173 4.47 -4.20 1.59
N ASP A 174 4.59 -5.44 1.08
CA ASP A 174 4.09 -5.76 -0.26
C ASP A 174 2.57 -5.51 -0.35
N PRO A 175 2.06 -5.22 -1.55
CA PRO A 175 0.68 -4.76 -1.71
C PRO A 175 -0.37 -5.81 -1.31
N VAL A 176 -0.11 -7.09 -1.49
CA VAL A 176 -1.06 -8.15 -1.12
C VAL A 176 -1.18 -8.25 0.40
N ARG A 177 -0.04 -8.28 1.10
CA ARG A 177 0.00 -8.28 2.56
C ARG A 177 -0.63 -7.03 3.15
N LEU A 178 -0.38 -5.87 2.53
CA LEU A 178 -0.92 -4.59 2.96
C LEU A 178 -2.45 -4.55 2.84
N GLN A 179 -3.01 -4.91 1.69
CA GLN A 179 -4.47 -4.88 1.48
C GLN A 179 -5.19 -5.93 2.33
N ARG A 180 -4.57 -7.07 2.58
CA ARG A 180 -5.06 -8.07 3.54
C ARG A 180 -5.16 -7.49 4.94
N ALA A 181 -4.11 -6.80 5.39
CA ALA A 181 -4.12 -6.16 6.70
C ALA A 181 -5.19 -5.08 6.81
N PHE A 182 -5.36 -4.24 5.80
CA PHE A 182 -6.44 -3.27 5.78
C PHE A 182 -7.82 -3.94 5.88
N ARG A 183 -8.02 -5.08 5.24
CA ARG A 183 -9.26 -5.86 5.38
C ARG A 183 -9.46 -6.36 6.81
N GLN A 184 -8.43 -6.94 7.41
CA GLN A 184 -8.46 -7.36 8.80
C GLN A 184 -8.75 -6.21 9.76
N PHE A 185 -8.15 -5.05 9.55
CA PHE A 185 -8.42 -3.85 10.36
C PHE A 185 -9.87 -3.39 10.21
N ALA A 186 -10.38 -3.33 8.99
CA ALA A 186 -11.76 -2.95 8.74
C ALA A 186 -12.76 -3.93 9.40
N ASP A 187 -12.49 -5.24 9.31
CA ASP A 187 -13.31 -6.28 9.96
C ASP A 187 -13.26 -6.20 11.49
N ALA A 188 -12.12 -5.79 12.04
CA ALA A 188 -11.94 -5.54 13.47
C ALA A 188 -12.57 -4.22 13.95
N GLY A 189 -13.22 -3.45 13.07
CA GLY A 189 -13.85 -2.19 13.40
C GLY A 189 -12.89 -1.00 13.55
N VAL A 190 -11.64 -1.14 13.09
CA VAL A 190 -10.67 -0.05 13.03
C VAL A 190 -11.19 1.08 12.12
N ARG A 191 -11.04 2.31 12.56
CA ARG A 191 -11.48 3.49 11.80
C ARG A 191 -10.33 4.21 11.10
N THR A 192 -9.17 4.23 11.71
CA THR A 192 -8.00 4.95 11.19
C THR A 192 -6.80 4.03 11.09
N CYS A 193 -5.98 4.22 10.07
CA CYS A 193 -4.69 3.55 9.93
C CYS A 193 -3.59 4.57 9.67
N ALA A 194 -2.59 4.61 10.54
CA ALA A 194 -1.36 5.37 10.35
C ALA A 194 -0.35 4.49 9.61
N ILE A 195 0.07 4.89 8.41
CA ILE A 195 0.99 4.11 7.57
C ILE A 195 2.25 4.89 7.23
N GLU A 196 3.40 4.23 7.29
CA GLU A 196 4.65 4.75 6.73
C GLU A 196 4.69 4.52 5.22
N ALA A 197 4.61 5.60 4.44
CA ALA A 197 4.77 5.62 2.99
C ALA A 197 6.24 5.89 2.63
N SER A 198 7.06 4.84 2.60
CA SER A 198 8.46 4.97 2.20
C SER A 198 8.58 5.35 0.72
N SER A 199 9.65 6.08 0.34
CA SER A 199 9.90 6.42 -1.06
C SER A 199 10.01 5.20 -1.97
N ILE A 200 10.66 4.13 -1.47
CA ILE A 200 10.74 2.86 -2.18
C ILE A 200 9.34 2.24 -2.31
N GLY A 201 8.53 2.23 -1.24
CA GLY A 201 7.15 1.71 -1.30
C GLY A 201 6.26 2.45 -2.29
N LEU A 202 6.43 3.78 -2.40
CA LEU A 202 5.74 4.62 -3.39
C LEU A 202 6.23 4.31 -4.81
N ALA A 203 7.55 4.28 -5.04
CA ALA A 203 8.15 3.97 -6.34
C ALA A 203 7.82 2.55 -6.82
N GLU A 204 7.71 1.60 -5.89
CA GLU A 204 7.35 0.20 -6.14
C GLU A 204 5.83 -0.04 -6.22
N HIS A 205 5.01 1.01 -6.27
CA HIS A 205 3.55 0.95 -6.37
C HIS A 205 2.85 0.17 -5.25
N ARG A 206 3.47 0.00 -4.07
CA ARG A 206 2.92 -0.83 -2.99
C ARG A 206 1.64 -0.27 -2.38
N LEU A 207 1.41 1.03 -2.52
CA LEU A 207 0.24 1.75 -1.99
C LEU A 207 -0.86 1.99 -3.04
N THR A 208 -0.62 1.70 -4.32
CA THR A 208 -1.64 1.86 -5.38
C THR A 208 -2.92 1.12 -4.98
N GLY A 209 -4.09 1.66 -5.33
CA GLY A 209 -5.37 1.10 -4.88
C GLY A 209 -5.74 1.40 -3.41
N THR A 210 -4.85 2.02 -2.63
CA THR A 210 -5.14 2.49 -1.27
C THR A 210 -5.75 3.89 -1.33
N ARG A 211 -6.90 4.10 -0.72
CA ARG A 211 -7.47 5.42 -0.54
C ARG A 211 -6.78 6.11 0.65
N ILE A 212 -5.85 7.00 0.36
CA ILE A 212 -5.15 7.81 1.35
C ILE A 212 -5.94 9.11 1.57
N ARG A 213 -6.34 9.36 2.81
CA ARG A 213 -7.13 10.55 3.15
C ARG A 213 -6.25 11.73 3.50
N VAL A 214 -5.17 11.49 4.24
CA VAL A 214 -4.22 12.53 4.68
C VAL A 214 -2.80 12.08 4.35
N ALA A 215 -2.02 12.97 3.75
CA ALA A 215 -0.59 12.81 3.52
C ALA A 215 0.21 13.74 4.43
N VAL A 216 1.26 13.22 5.07
CA VAL A 216 2.11 13.96 5.99
C VAL A 216 3.55 13.94 5.49
N LEU A 217 4.18 15.11 5.33
CA LEU A 217 5.62 15.25 5.07
C LEU A 217 6.32 15.67 6.35
N THR A 218 7.23 14.83 6.82
CA THR A 218 8.02 15.12 8.03
C THR A 218 9.25 15.98 7.74
N ASN A 219 10.10 15.57 6.82
CA ASN A 219 11.30 16.28 6.35
C ASN A 219 11.90 15.61 5.12
N PHE A 220 12.86 16.30 4.48
CA PHE A 220 13.56 15.76 3.33
C PHE A 220 15.07 16.05 3.43
N THR A 221 15.87 15.02 3.62
CA THR A 221 17.33 15.06 3.64
C THR A 221 17.89 13.92 2.79
N GLN A 222 19.20 13.85 2.60
CA GLN A 222 19.82 12.82 1.79
C GLN A 222 19.66 11.42 2.40
N ASP A 223 19.13 10.48 1.61
CA ASP A 223 19.02 9.07 1.93
C ASP A 223 18.68 8.26 0.65
N HIS A 224 18.78 6.94 0.69
CA HIS A 224 18.34 6.01 -0.36
C HIS A 224 18.83 6.33 -1.79
N LEU A 225 20.01 6.96 -1.94
CA LEU A 225 20.56 7.25 -3.27
C LEU A 225 21.03 6.00 -4.01
N ASP A 226 21.35 4.94 -3.28
CA ASP A 226 21.59 3.60 -3.80
C ASP A 226 20.42 3.05 -4.60
N TYR A 227 19.20 3.37 -4.18
CA TYR A 227 17.98 2.96 -4.87
C TYR A 227 17.51 3.99 -5.91
N HIS A 228 17.42 5.27 -5.53
CA HIS A 228 16.83 6.31 -6.39
C HIS A 228 17.80 6.92 -7.40
N GLY A 229 19.11 6.77 -7.20
CA GLY A 229 20.16 7.30 -8.07
C GLY A 229 20.39 8.81 -7.94
N SER A 230 19.36 9.60 -7.57
CA SER A 230 19.48 11.04 -7.39
C SER A 230 18.53 11.57 -6.33
N MET A 231 18.86 12.75 -5.76
CA MET A 231 17.98 13.48 -4.82
C MET A 231 16.66 13.88 -5.49
N GLU A 232 16.71 14.22 -6.76
CA GLU A 232 15.49 14.59 -7.51
C GLU A 232 14.53 13.40 -7.64
N ALA A 233 15.00 12.21 -8.07
CA ALA A 233 14.19 11.01 -8.16
C ALA A 233 13.66 10.59 -6.78
N TYR A 234 14.47 10.74 -5.72
CA TYR A 234 14.08 10.48 -4.35
C TYR A 234 12.95 11.42 -3.89
N TRP A 235 13.06 12.72 -4.23
CA TRP A 235 12.01 13.70 -3.95
C TRP A 235 10.74 13.39 -4.71
N GLN A 236 10.82 13.14 -6.02
CA GLN A 236 9.66 12.85 -6.87
C GLN A 236 8.87 11.62 -6.35
N ALA A 237 9.58 10.59 -5.89
CA ALA A 237 8.93 9.44 -5.28
C ALA A 237 8.09 9.81 -4.05
N LYS A 238 8.57 10.73 -3.19
CA LYS A 238 7.79 11.20 -2.03
C LYS A 238 6.70 12.19 -2.40
N ALA A 239 6.99 13.11 -3.32
CA ALA A 239 6.08 14.14 -3.77
C ALA A 239 4.82 13.56 -4.43
N ALA A 240 4.93 12.38 -5.08
CA ALA A 240 3.82 11.66 -5.66
C ALA A 240 2.67 11.40 -4.67
N LEU A 241 2.98 11.27 -3.37
CA LEU A 241 1.96 11.10 -2.33
C LEU A 241 1.00 12.30 -2.22
N PHE A 242 1.47 13.51 -2.53
CA PHE A 242 0.68 14.73 -2.41
C PHE A 242 -0.20 15.04 -3.64
N SER A 243 -0.08 14.20 -4.67
CA SER A 243 -0.99 14.16 -5.82
C SER A 243 -1.84 12.88 -5.82
N TRP A 244 -1.95 12.20 -4.66
CA TRP A 244 -2.62 10.91 -4.55
C TRP A 244 -4.12 11.03 -4.85
N PRO A 245 -4.71 10.13 -5.63
CA PRO A 245 -6.13 10.17 -5.94
C PRO A 245 -7.01 10.16 -4.67
N GLY A 246 -7.87 11.16 -4.54
CA GLY A 246 -8.80 11.25 -3.41
C GLY A 246 -8.21 11.80 -2.12
N LEU A 247 -6.96 12.30 -2.14
CA LEU A 247 -6.34 12.99 -1.00
C LEU A 247 -7.18 14.19 -0.57
N GLN A 248 -7.47 14.30 0.72
CA GLN A 248 -8.31 15.37 1.27
C GLN A 248 -7.49 16.45 1.97
N ALA A 249 -6.35 16.08 2.55
CA ALA A 249 -5.48 17.02 3.25
C ALA A 249 -4.00 16.64 3.14
N ALA A 250 -3.15 17.66 3.14
CA ALA A 250 -1.70 17.55 3.24
C ALA A 250 -1.23 18.28 4.52
N VAL A 251 -0.43 17.62 5.33
CA VAL A 251 0.27 18.19 6.48
C VAL A 251 1.74 18.28 6.13
N LEU A 252 2.29 19.48 6.13
CA LEU A 252 3.64 19.75 5.63
C LEU A 252 4.48 20.43 6.69
N ASN A 253 5.69 19.93 6.89
CA ASN A 253 6.71 20.65 7.66
C ASN A 253 7.25 21.80 6.79
N ILE A 254 6.86 23.03 7.07
CA ILE A 254 7.27 24.21 6.30
C ILE A 254 8.61 24.81 6.77
N ASP A 255 9.16 24.34 7.88
CA ASP A 255 10.53 24.66 8.29
C ASP A 255 11.58 23.92 7.43
N ASP A 256 11.14 22.88 6.71
CA ASP A 256 11.94 22.15 5.72
C ASP A 256 11.76 22.80 4.33
N PRO A 257 12.84 23.25 3.65
CA PRO A 257 12.72 23.97 2.38
C PRO A 257 11.91 23.25 1.31
N PRO A 258 12.08 21.94 1.04
CA PRO A 258 11.21 21.19 0.14
C PRO A 258 9.74 21.17 0.58
N GLY A 259 9.46 21.12 1.88
CA GLY A 259 8.10 21.22 2.43
C GLY A 259 7.46 22.57 2.18
N ALA A 260 8.19 23.67 2.37
CA ALA A 260 7.74 25.02 2.06
C ALA A 260 7.47 25.22 0.56
N GLN A 261 8.31 24.67 -0.32
CA GLN A 261 8.11 24.70 -1.77
C GLN A 261 6.85 23.92 -2.18
N LEU A 262 6.67 22.72 -1.62
CA LEU A 262 5.48 21.89 -1.87
C LEU A 262 4.19 22.60 -1.40
N HIS A 263 4.22 23.23 -0.22
CA HIS A 263 3.11 24.03 0.29
C HIS A 263 2.72 25.14 -0.70
N SER A 264 3.71 25.89 -1.20
CA SER A 264 3.48 26.98 -2.16
C SER A 264 2.86 26.45 -3.46
N ALA A 265 3.37 25.33 -4.00
CA ALA A 265 2.86 24.70 -5.21
C ALA A 265 1.39 24.23 -5.05
N LEU A 266 1.09 23.55 -3.95
CA LEU A 266 -0.27 23.06 -3.67
C LEU A 266 -1.26 24.21 -3.46
N SER A 267 -0.85 25.30 -2.79
CA SER A 267 -1.68 26.49 -2.56
C SER A 267 -2.04 27.18 -3.88
N LEU A 268 -1.08 27.33 -4.79
CA LEU A 268 -1.32 27.89 -6.13
C LEU A 268 -2.27 27.02 -6.96
N ALA A 269 -2.09 25.69 -6.92
CA ALA A 269 -2.97 24.76 -7.62
C ALA A 269 -4.41 24.82 -7.11
N GLN A 270 -4.60 24.96 -5.80
CA GLN A 270 -5.92 25.09 -5.18
C GLN A 270 -6.60 26.41 -5.57
N GLN A 271 -5.88 27.53 -5.61
CA GLN A 271 -6.41 28.83 -6.03
C GLN A 271 -6.86 28.79 -7.51
N ALA A 272 -6.07 28.16 -8.39
CA ALA A 272 -6.41 28.01 -9.81
C ALA A 272 -7.70 27.19 -10.02
N GLN A 273 -7.92 26.14 -9.22
CA GLN A 273 -9.14 25.34 -9.28
C GLN A 273 -10.37 26.10 -8.79
N THR A 274 -10.21 26.95 -7.77
CA THR A 274 -11.32 27.76 -7.22
C THR A 274 -11.77 28.86 -8.19
N THR A 275 -10.82 29.46 -8.92
CA THR A 275 -11.10 30.52 -9.93
C THR A 275 -11.70 29.95 -11.23
N SER A 276 -11.55 28.66 -11.50
CA SER A 276 -12.03 28.00 -12.73
C SER A 276 -13.43 27.39 -12.60
N ARG A 277 -14.11 27.50 -11.44
CA ARG A 277 -15.52 27.08 -11.31
C ARG A 277 -16.43 28.20 -11.79
N PRO A 278 -17.17 28.01 -12.90
CA PRO A 278 -18.23 28.95 -13.29
C PRO A 278 -19.34 28.93 -12.23
N HIS A 279 -19.83 30.11 -11.92
CA HIS A 279 -20.99 30.34 -11.04
C HIS A 279 -22.27 29.73 -11.62
#